data_a6a0294f415864fffc5edcaa8a10c184
#
_entry.id   a6a0294f415864fffc5edcaa8a10c184
#
_cell.length_a   1.000
_cell.length_b   1.000
_cell.length_c   1.000
_cell.angle_alpha   90.00
_cell.angle_beta   90.00
_cell.angle_gamma   90.00
#
_symmetry.space_group_name_H-M   'P 1'
#
loop_
_entity.id
_entity.type
_entity.pdbx_description
1 polymer ?
#
loop_
_entity_poly.entity_id
_entity_poly.type
_entity_poly.pdbx_seq_one_letter_code
_entity_poly.pdbx_strand_id
1 'polypeptide(L)'
;MKIRLLSTALLAGLAFSAGAQEFDDRWYLTGSTGFNLQDTDRNTNNAPFVSVGLGKFISPFWSVDGELNYQNPNLESNQDLNWSQYGISLDLRRHFIAEGRSWNPYALMGLGYQRAEEEFDAFPSPNSPGQREDGNFAAKIGVGLQGDVGRVGVRTELAYRADFDDQSISAPQEDWFGDVLATVGVVIPLGPEPMAPVAPAPVAPSCADLDDDGDGVNNCDDKCPD
;
A
#
# COMPACT_ATOMS: atom_id res chain seq x y z
N MET A 1 12.40 26.71 -14.19
CA MET A 1 13.39 26.47 -13.13
C MET A 1 12.82 25.78 -11.87
N LYS A 2 11.55 25.33 -11.88
CA LYS A 2 10.87 24.69 -10.71
C LYS A 2 10.91 23.15 -10.72
N ILE A 3 11.24 22.52 -11.83
CA ILE A 3 11.22 21.04 -11.98
C ILE A 3 12.49 20.36 -11.42
N ARG A 4 13.61 21.09 -11.31
CA ARG A 4 14.88 20.50 -10.82
C ARG A 4 14.96 20.34 -9.30
N LEU A 5 14.09 20.98 -8.53
CA LEU A 5 14.06 20.86 -7.06
C LEU A 5 13.24 19.64 -6.58
N LEU A 6 12.26 19.19 -7.36
CA LEU A 6 11.47 17.98 -7.02
C LEU A 6 12.27 16.68 -7.23
N SER A 7 13.11 16.63 -8.27
CA SER A 7 13.91 15.45 -8.57
C SER A 7 15.02 15.18 -7.54
N THR A 8 15.54 16.22 -6.90
CA THR A 8 16.61 16.07 -5.88
C THR A 8 16.04 15.62 -4.52
N ALA A 9 14.83 15.98 -4.18
CA ALA A 9 14.17 15.52 -2.96
C ALA A 9 13.75 14.04 -3.02
N LEU A 10 13.41 13.52 -4.20
CA LEU A 10 13.07 12.11 -4.39
C LEU A 10 14.28 11.18 -4.28
N LEU A 11 15.48 11.63 -4.71
CA LEU A 11 16.70 10.85 -4.67
C LEU A 11 17.37 10.84 -3.28
N ALA A 12 17.16 11.85 -2.45
CA ALA A 12 17.70 11.90 -1.10
C ALA A 12 17.02 10.91 -0.12
N GLY A 13 15.82 10.42 -0.44
CA GLY A 13 15.10 9.41 0.36
C GLY A 13 15.59 7.97 0.18
N LEU A 14 16.51 7.71 -0.77
CA LEU A 14 16.93 6.35 -1.13
C LEU A 14 18.22 5.88 -0.41
N ALA A 15 18.88 6.73 0.37
CA ALA A 15 20.14 6.43 1.01
C ALA A 15 20.02 6.36 2.54
N PHE A 16 19.31 5.36 3.07
CA PHE A 16 19.44 4.98 4.47
C PHE A 16 19.82 3.51 4.58
N SER A 17 20.95 3.31 5.24
CA SER A 17 21.67 2.09 5.60
C SER A 17 20.79 0.85 5.74
N ALA A 18 21.13 -0.19 4.98
CA ALA A 18 20.74 -1.56 5.20
C ALA A 18 21.35 -2.07 6.53
N GLY A 19 20.68 -1.78 7.64
CA GLY A 19 20.74 -2.67 8.78
C GLY A 19 20.01 -3.94 8.37
N ALA A 20 20.62 -5.11 8.51
CA ALA A 20 19.98 -6.38 8.26
C ALA A 20 18.93 -6.63 9.36
N GLN A 21 17.84 -5.88 9.33
CA GLN A 21 16.65 -6.19 10.09
C GLN A 21 15.86 -7.20 9.27
N GLU A 22 15.71 -8.39 9.82
CA GLU A 22 14.85 -9.40 9.26
C GLU A 22 13.44 -8.82 9.18
N PHE A 23 12.87 -8.75 7.98
CA PHE A 23 11.54 -8.21 7.77
C PHE A 23 10.59 -9.34 7.35
N ASP A 24 9.31 -9.14 7.61
CA ASP A 24 8.26 -10.07 7.21
C ASP A 24 8.05 -9.96 5.69
N ASP A 25 8.60 -10.89 4.93
CA ASP A 25 8.53 -10.95 3.48
C ASP A 25 7.35 -11.79 2.97
N ARG A 26 6.42 -12.17 3.86
CA ARG A 26 5.23 -12.92 3.47
C ARG A 26 4.35 -12.10 2.52
N TRP A 27 3.64 -12.84 1.69
CA TRP A 27 2.50 -12.26 0.99
C TRP A 27 1.40 -11.89 1.98
N TYR A 28 0.65 -10.86 1.68
CA TYR A 28 -0.53 -10.49 2.45
C TYR A 28 -1.70 -10.16 1.54
N LEU A 29 -2.90 -10.44 2.03
CA LEU A 29 -4.15 -9.96 1.43
C LEU A 29 -4.50 -8.60 2.03
N THR A 30 -5.08 -7.73 1.20
CA THR A 30 -5.69 -6.48 1.65
C THR A 30 -7.17 -6.48 1.31
N GLY A 31 -7.96 -5.92 2.21
CA GLY A 31 -9.35 -5.60 1.96
C GLY A 31 -9.63 -4.20 2.49
N SER A 32 -10.16 -3.31 1.69
CA SER A 32 -10.43 -1.96 2.13
C SER A 32 -11.76 -1.43 1.62
N THR A 33 -12.27 -0.44 2.33
CA THR A 33 -13.40 0.37 1.91
C THR A 33 -13.07 1.83 2.14
N GLY A 34 -13.73 2.70 1.42
CA GLY A 34 -13.48 4.12 1.54
C GLY A 34 -14.57 4.93 0.87
N PHE A 35 -14.26 6.20 0.78
CA PHE A 35 -15.12 7.18 0.14
C PHE A 35 -14.31 7.92 -0.92
N ASN A 36 -14.85 7.97 -2.13
CA ASN A 36 -14.30 8.71 -3.25
C ASN A 36 -15.00 10.07 -3.36
N LEU A 37 -14.24 11.14 -3.13
CA LEU A 37 -14.63 12.49 -3.47
C LEU A 37 -14.26 12.70 -4.93
N GLN A 38 -15.26 12.59 -5.78
CA GLN A 38 -15.05 12.65 -7.22
C GLN A 38 -14.82 14.07 -7.71
N ASP A 39 -14.13 14.20 -8.82
CA ASP A 39 -13.99 15.44 -9.54
C ASP A 39 -15.37 16.01 -9.91
N THR A 40 -15.60 17.27 -9.61
CA THR A 40 -16.88 17.92 -9.89
C THR A 40 -17.17 18.02 -11.38
N ASP A 41 -16.15 18.07 -12.21
CA ASP A 41 -16.30 18.15 -13.67
C ASP A 41 -16.79 16.83 -14.29
N ARG A 42 -16.69 15.71 -13.54
CA ARG A 42 -17.22 14.41 -13.94
C ARG A 42 -18.77 14.35 -13.92
N ASN A 43 -19.43 15.29 -13.22
CA ASN A 43 -20.89 15.30 -13.01
C ASN A 43 -21.47 14.04 -12.34
N THR A 44 -20.67 13.39 -11.49
CA THR A 44 -21.05 12.22 -10.71
C THR A 44 -21.02 12.53 -9.21
N ASN A 45 -21.87 11.85 -8.46
CA ASN A 45 -21.91 11.99 -7.00
C ASN A 45 -20.72 11.30 -6.36
N ASN A 46 -20.29 11.83 -5.22
CA ASN A 46 -19.32 11.14 -4.36
C ASN A 46 -19.87 9.78 -3.92
N ALA A 47 -19.05 8.76 -3.92
CA ALA A 47 -19.49 7.41 -3.65
C ALA A 47 -18.56 6.62 -2.72
N PRO A 48 -19.12 5.67 -1.96
CA PRO A 48 -18.30 4.66 -1.32
C PRO A 48 -17.68 3.75 -2.37
N PHE A 49 -16.50 3.22 -2.06
CA PHE A 49 -15.85 2.19 -2.86
C PHE A 49 -15.31 1.07 -2.00
N VAL A 50 -15.03 -0.06 -2.62
CA VAL A 50 -14.38 -1.20 -2.01
C VAL A 50 -13.17 -1.61 -2.83
N SER A 51 -12.17 -2.16 -2.16
CA SER A 51 -11.04 -2.78 -2.86
C SER A 51 -10.56 -4.04 -2.17
N VAL A 52 -9.94 -4.90 -2.96
CA VAL A 52 -9.23 -6.09 -2.50
C VAL A 52 -7.89 -6.16 -3.20
N GLY A 53 -6.88 -6.67 -2.52
CA GLY A 53 -5.54 -6.71 -3.10
C GLY A 53 -4.67 -7.80 -2.53
N LEU A 54 -3.55 -7.98 -3.19
CA LEU A 54 -2.46 -8.86 -2.80
C LEU A 54 -1.17 -8.06 -2.83
N GLY A 55 -0.42 -8.11 -1.73
CA GLY A 55 0.82 -7.37 -1.61
C GLY A 55 1.94 -8.17 -0.98
N LYS A 56 3.13 -7.61 -1.06
CA LYS A 56 4.34 -8.16 -0.45
C LYS A 56 5.29 -7.03 -0.07
N PHE A 57 5.93 -7.14 1.09
CA PHE A 57 7.11 -6.34 1.38
C PHE A 57 8.29 -6.85 0.56
N ILE A 58 8.95 -5.96 -0.15
CA ILE A 58 10.16 -6.24 -0.94
C ILE A 58 11.43 -5.78 -0.22
N SER A 59 11.26 -5.01 0.85
CA SER A 59 12.31 -4.63 1.80
C SER A 59 11.65 -4.20 3.12
N PRO A 60 12.40 -3.96 4.21
CA PRO A 60 11.83 -3.47 5.47
C PRO A 60 10.99 -2.20 5.33
N PHE A 61 11.24 -1.42 4.28
CA PHE A 61 10.63 -0.10 4.10
C PHE A 61 9.76 0.03 2.84
N TRP A 62 9.72 -0.98 2.00
CA TRP A 62 9.00 -0.92 0.74
C TRP A 62 8.08 -2.11 0.56
N SER A 63 6.84 -1.84 0.18
CA SER A 63 5.89 -2.87 -0.26
C SER A 63 5.33 -2.56 -1.64
N VAL A 64 4.92 -3.62 -2.33
CA VAL A 64 4.23 -3.56 -3.62
C VAL A 64 2.89 -4.26 -3.44
N ASP A 65 1.82 -3.60 -3.87
CA ASP A 65 0.45 -4.11 -3.78
C ASP A 65 -0.21 -4.06 -5.16
N GLY A 66 -0.82 -5.17 -5.58
CA GLY A 66 -1.79 -5.20 -6.65
C GLY A 66 -3.19 -5.08 -6.07
N GLU A 67 -4.00 -4.14 -6.56
CA GLU A 67 -5.31 -3.84 -6.00
C GLU A 67 -6.38 -3.85 -7.10
N LEU A 68 -7.53 -4.45 -6.80
CA LEU A 68 -8.76 -4.34 -7.58
C LEU A 68 -9.72 -3.44 -6.81
N ASN A 69 -10.36 -2.50 -7.49
CA ASN A 69 -11.31 -1.58 -6.89
C ASN A 69 -12.64 -1.57 -7.64
N TYR A 70 -13.71 -1.20 -6.94
CA TYR A 70 -15.05 -1.03 -7.49
C TYR A 70 -15.80 0.07 -6.77
N GLN A 71 -16.50 0.91 -7.55
CA GLN A 71 -17.46 1.91 -7.09
C GLN A 71 -18.63 2.03 -8.08
N ASN A 72 -19.75 2.54 -7.60
CA ASN A 72 -20.95 2.74 -8.42
C ASN A 72 -21.69 4.01 -8.00
N PRO A 73 -21.17 5.20 -8.31
CA PRO A 73 -21.87 6.47 -8.09
C PRO A 73 -23.04 6.64 -9.07
N ASN A 74 -23.94 7.54 -8.69
CA ASN A 74 -25.00 8.02 -9.58
C ASN A 74 -24.57 9.31 -10.25
N LEU A 75 -25.15 9.61 -11.41
CA LEU A 75 -24.98 10.90 -12.07
C LEU A 75 -25.70 12.00 -11.28
N GLU A 76 -25.09 13.20 -11.20
CA GLU A 76 -25.71 14.35 -10.51
C GLU A 76 -27.00 14.81 -11.20
N SER A 77 -27.04 14.73 -12.52
CA SER A 77 -28.19 15.14 -13.33
C SER A 77 -29.39 14.20 -13.23
N ASN A 78 -29.16 12.92 -12.93
CA ASN A 78 -30.21 11.92 -12.78
C ASN A 78 -29.73 10.79 -11.85
N GLN A 79 -30.33 10.68 -10.67
CA GLN A 79 -29.97 9.70 -9.66
C GLN A 79 -30.40 8.26 -10.02
N ASP A 80 -31.20 8.07 -11.05
CA ASP A 80 -31.58 6.75 -11.55
C ASP A 80 -30.53 6.19 -12.53
N LEU A 81 -29.54 6.99 -12.93
CA LEU A 81 -28.45 6.59 -13.81
C LEU A 81 -27.17 6.35 -13.01
N ASN A 82 -26.54 5.22 -13.24
CA ASN A 82 -25.32 4.83 -12.59
C ASN A 82 -24.10 5.07 -13.48
N TRP A 83 -22.97 5.34 -12.83
CA TRP A 83 -21.66 5.41 -13.44
C TRP A 83 -20.74 4.45 -12.68
N SER A 84 -20.67 3.20 -13.15
CA SER A 84 -19.85 2.18 -12.50
C SER A 84 -18.41 2.32 -12.91
N GLN A 85 -17.50 2.24 -11.94
CA GLN A 85 -16.06 2.19 -12.20
C GLN A 85 -15.44 1.03 -11.46
N TYR A 86 -14.61 0.28 -12.18
CA TYR A 86 -13.77 -0.78 -11.61
C TYR A 86 -12.39 -0.75 -12.27
N GLY A 87 -11.41 -1.22 -11.55
CA GLY A 87 -10.07 -1.16 -12.07
C GLY A 87 -9.06 -1.99 -11.30
N ILE A 88 -7.86 -1.99 -11.85
CA ILE A 88 -6.69 -2.61 -11.26
C ILE A 88 -5.60 -1.57 -11.10
N SER A 89 -4.87 -1.61 -10.00
CA SER A 89 -3.67 -0.79 -9.80
C SER A 89 -2.50 -1.61 -9.26
N LEU A 90 -1.31 -1.09 -9.51
CA LEU A 90 -0.07 -1.53 -8.88
C LEU A 90 0.47 -0.35 -8.09
N ASP A 91 0.55 -0.51 -6.78
CA ASP A 91 0.94 0.53 -5.83
C ASP A 91 2.27 0.19 -5.18
N LEU A 92 3.17 1.13 -5.17
CA LEU A 92 4.43 1.09 -4.43
C LEU A 92 4.28 1.96 -3.18
N ARG A 93 4.56 1.38 -1.99
CA ARG A 93 4.51 2.09 -0.71
C ARG A 93 5.87 2.17 -0.05
N ARG A 94 6.22 3.37 0.42
CA ARG A 94 7.40 3.64 1.24
C ARG A 94 6.97 3.84 2.69
N HIS A 95 7.30 2.89 3.55
CA HIS A 95 6.99 2.94 4.98
C HIS A 95 8.11 3.66 5.75
N PHE A 96 7.73 4.53 6.70
CA PHE A 96 8.63 5.27 7.59
C PHE A 96 8.57 4.66 8.98
N ILE A 97 9.25 3.54 9.13
CA ILE A 97 9.27 2.75 10.37
C ILE A 97 10.23 3.40 11.37
N ALA A 98 9.82 3.49 12.64
CA ALA A 98 10.65 3.93 13.73
C ALA A 98 10.45 3.01 14.95
N GLU A 99 11.53 2.78 15.71
CA GLU A 99 11.49 1.97 16.93
C GLU A 99 10.48 2.52 17.95
N GLY A 100 9.74 1.62 18.58
CA GLY A 100 8.74 1.96 19.60
C GLY A 100 7.44 2.58 19.07
N ARG A 101 7.29 2.68 17.74
CA ARG A 101 6.08 3.21 17.13
C ARG A 101 5.15 2.07 16.70
N SER A 102 3.91 2.09 17.16
CA SER A 102 2.87 1.11 16.78
C SER A 102 2.21 1.43 15.44
N TRP A 103 2.20 2.71 15.03
CA TRP A 103 1.63 3.18 13.77
C TRP A 103 2.70 3.87 12.93
N ASN A 104 2.94 3.35 11.75
CA ASN A 104 3.97 3.85 10.87
C ASN A 104 3.33 4.57 9.68
N PRO A 105 3.70 5.82 9.42
CA PRO A 105 3.26 6.52 8.23
C PRO A 105 3.91 5.92 6.99
N TYR A 106 3.23 6.06 5.87
CA TYR A 106 3.78 5.71 4.56
C TYR A 106 3.37 6.73 3.50
N ALA A 107 4.15 6.79 2.43
CA ALA A 107 3.80 7.44 1.19
C ALA A 107 3.58 6.37 0.13
N LEU A 108 2.67 6.62 -0.81
CA LEU A 108 2.40 5.72 -1.91
C LEU A 108 2.42 6.43 -3.25
N MET A 109 2.74 5.68 -4.28
CA MET A 109 2.52 6.01 -5.68
C MET A 109 2.03 4.76 -6.40
N GLY A 110 1.12 4.91 -7.34
CA GLY A 110 0.54 3.80 -8.08
C GLY A 110 0.21 4.17 -9.51
N LEU A 111 0.14 3.15 -10.33
CA LEU A 111 -0.36 3.22 -11.70
C LEU A 111 -1.44 2.16 -11.87
N GLY A 112 -2.46 2.48 -12.63
CA GLY A 112 -3.58 1.59 -12.82
C GLY A 112 -4.29 1.77 -14.14
N TYR A 113 -5.27 0.92 -14.32
CA TYR A 113 -6.22 0.99 -15.42
C TYR A 113 -7.62 0.92 -14.82
N GLN A 114 -8.43 1.92 -15.15
CA GLN A 114 -9.82 2.01 -14.72
C GLN A 114 -10.72 1.78 -15.90
N ARG A 115 -11.84 1.11 -15.70
CA ARG A 115 -12.90 0.95 -16.68
C ARG A 115 -14.16 1.57 -16.10
N ALA A 116 -14.78 2.45 -16.88
CA ALA A 116 -16.03 3.11 -16.55
C ALA A 116 -17.16 2.57 -17.44
N GLU A 117 -18.34 2.46 -16.85
CA GLU A 117 -19.57 2.11 -17.53
C GLU A 117 -20.60 3.20 -17.22
N GLU A 118 -20.95 4.00 -18.22
CA GLU A 118 -21.93 5.09 -18.11
C GLU A 118 -23.28 4.62 -18.62
N GLU A 119 -24.33 4.77 -17.80
CA GLU A 119 -25.72 4.52 -18.19
C GLU A 119 -26.35 5.79 -18.77
N PHE A 120 -27.05 5.64 -19.90
CA PHE A 120 -27.77 6.75 -20.56
C PHE A 120 -29.26 6.77 -20.31
N ASP A 121 -29.82 5.63 -19.94
CA ASP A 121 -31.26 5.45 -19.73
C ASP A 121 -31.49 4.49 -18.56
N ALA A 122 -32.20 4.96 -17.54
CA ALA A 122 -32.59 4.15 -16.39
C ALA A 122 -33.49 2.98 -16.75
N PHE A 123 -34.20 3.08 -17.91
CA PHE A 123 -35.11 2.04 -18.44
C PHE A 123 -34.80 1.79 -19.91
N PRO A 124 -33.70 1.10 -20.23
CA PRO A 124 -33.26 0.91 -21.60
C PRO A 124 -34.38 0.23 -22.44
N SER A 125 -34.77 0.87 -23.53
CA SER A 125 -35.65 0.34 -24.54
C SER A 125 -34.85 -0.20 -25.71
N PRO A 126 -35.45 -0.96 -26.65
CA PRO A 126 -34.73 -1.42 -27.83
C PRO A 126 -34.09 -0.31 -28.70
N ASN A 127 -34.50 0.94 -28.49
CA ASN A 127 -34.00 2.11 -29.21
C ASN A 127 -33.11 3.02 -28.30
N SER A 128 -32.87 2.64 -27.06
CA SER A 128 -31.99 3.37 -26.17
C SER A 128 -30.52 3.21 -26.63
N PRO A 129 -29.66 4.24 -26.45
CA PRO A 129 -28.23 4.15 -26.83
C PRO A 129 -27.44 3.08 -26.06
N GLY A 130 -28.02 2.53 -25.00
CA GLY A 130 -27.36 1.51 -24.19
C GLY A 130 -26.36 2.11 -23.20
N GLN A 131 -25.48 1.25 -22.69
CA GLN A 131 -24.35 1.64 -21.84
C GLN A 131 -23.14 1.93 -22.71
N ARG A 132 -22.33 2.90 -22.27
CA ARG A 132 -21.01 3.10 -22.83
C ARG A 132 -19.97 2.56 -21.87
N GLU A 133 -19.03 1.83 -22.42
CA GLU A 133 -17.86 1.34 -21.71
C GLU A 133 -16.61 2.04 -22.24
N ASP A 134 -15.79 2.51 -21.34
CA ASP A 134 -14.48 3.05 -21.67
C ASP A 134 -13.44 2.64 -20.64
N GLY A 135 -12.17 2.69 -21.05
CA GLY A 135 -11.06 2.26 -20.20
C GLY A 135 -9.85 3.17 -20.29
N ASN A 136 -9.41 3.62 -19.13
CA ASN A 136 -8.46 4.70 -18.98
C ASN A 136 -7.28 4.32 -18.09
N PHE A 137 -6.12 4.91 -18.35
CA PHE A 137 -5.02 4.87 -17.42
C PHE A 137 -5.29 5.80 -16.23
N ALA A 138 -4.80 5.38 -15.06
CA ALA A 138 -4.86 6.19 -13.85
C ALA A 138 -3.51 6.20 -13.14
N ALA A 139 -3.19 7.33 -12.49
CA ALA A 139 -2.06 7.46 -11.61
C ALA A 139 -2.54 7.85 -10.21
N LYS A 140 -1.92 7.30 -9.16
CA LYS A 140 -2.30 7.53 -7.77
C LYS A 140 -1.08 7.96 -6.96
N ILE A 141 -1.25 8.97 -6.12
CA ILE A 141 -0.27 9.34 -5.09
C ILE A 141 -1.01 9.55 -3.76
N GLY A 142 -0.35 9.25 -2.65
CA GLY A 142 -1.01 9.41 -1.36
C GLY A 142 -0.11 9.20 -0.17
N VAL A 143 -0.73 9.29 0.99
CA VAL A 143 -0.11 9.05 2.28
C VAL A 143 -1.05 8.24 3.16
N GLY A 144 -0.50 7.53 4.12
CA GLY A 144 -1.31 6.74 5.04
C GLY A 144 -0.59 6.38 6.32
N LEU A 145 -1.31 5.66 7.16
CA LEU A 145 -0.81 5.09 8.39
C LEU A 145 -1.11 3.58 8.39
N GLN A 146 -0.14 2.79 8.78
CA GLN A 146 -0.31 1.35 8.99
C GLN A 146 0.19 0.97 10.37
N GLY A 147 -0.60 0.16 11.07
CA GLY A 147 -0.25 -0.41 12.36
C GLY A 147 -0.85 -1.79 12.52
N ASP A 148 -0.34 -2.57 13.48
CA ASP A 148 -0.80 -3.92 13.71
C ASP A 148 -1.70 -4.00 14.94
N VAL A 149 -2.82 -4.71 14.80
CA VAL A 149 -3.76 -5.04 15.87
C VAL A 149 -3.82 -6.57 15.98
N GLY A 150 -2.99 -7.12 16.84
CA GLY A 150 -2.79 -8.57 16.93
C GLY A 150 -2.09 -9.11 15.69
N ARG A 151 -2.77 -9.99 14.95
CA ARG A 151 -2.23 -10.61 13.73
C ARG A 151 -2.67 -9.89 12.44
N VAL A 152 -3.46 -8.87 12.55
CA VAL A 152 -4.04 -8.15 11.42
C VAL A 152 -3.49 -6.75 11.41
N GLY A 153 -2.94 -6.33 10.29
CA GLY A 153 -2.59 -4.94 10.06
C GLY A 153 -3.85 -4.11 9.77
N VAL A 154 -3.88 -2.89 10.28
CA VAL A 154 -4.88 -1.88 9.92
C VAL A 154 -4.20 -0.78 9.16
N ARG A 155 -4.81 -0.35 8.06
CA ARG A 155 -4.28 0.68 7.17
C ARG A 155 -5.31 1.77 6.95
N THR A 156 -4.88 3.02 7.03
CA THR A 156 -5.67 4.18 6.58
C THR A 156 -4.90 4.92 5.52
N GLU A 157 -5.59 5.46 4.52
CA GLU A 157 -4.95 6.09 3.38
C GLU A 157 -5.76 7.28 2.89
N LEU A 158 -5.07 8.35 2.52
CA LEU A 158 -5.60 9.48 1.77
C LEU A 158 -4.78 9.59 0.49
N ALA A 159 -5.44 9.43 -0.65
CA ALA A 159 -4.78 9.44 -1.95
C ALA A 159 -5.49 10.35 -2.94
N TYR A 160 -4.73 10.89 -3.86
CA TYR A 160 -5.23 11.56 -5.05
C TYR A 160 -5.02 10.67 -6.25
N ARG A 161 -6.07 10.43 -7.02
CA ARG A 161 -6.06 9.65 -8.26
C ARG A 161 -6.35 10.57 -9.43
N ALA A 162 -5.45 10.62 -10.38
CA ALA A 162 -5.67 11.23 -11.68
C ALA A 162 -6.08 10.12 -12.65
N ASP A 163 -7.26 10.23 -13.22
CA ASP A 163 -7.88 9.30 -14.16
C ASP A 163 -7.90 9.97 -15.54
N PHE A 164 -7.14 9.43 -16.50
CA PHE A 164 -6.94 10.03 -17.82
C PHE A 164 -8.03 9.54 -18.79
N ASP A 165 -9.24 10.01 -18.55
CA ASP A 165 -10.44 9.72 -19.33
C ASP A 165 -10.75 10.89 -20.26
N ASP A 166 -10.48 10.73 -21.55
CA ASP A 166 -10.72 11.69 -22.61
C ASP A 166 -12.01 11.40 -23.41
N GLN A 167 -12.81 10.46 -22.96
CA GLN A 167 -13.99 9.98 -23.68
C GLN A 167 -15.28 10.03 -22.84
N SER A 168 -15.29 10.66 -21.68
CA SER A 168 -16.47 10.79 -20.84
C SER A 168 -17.58 11.54 -21.59
N ILE A 169 -18.79 10.98 -21.57
CA ILE A 169 -19.99 11.62 -22.20
C ILE A 169 -20.57 12.69 -21.28
N SER A 170 -20.50 12.48 -19.97
CA SER A 170 -20.96 13.45 -19.00
C SER A 170 -20.12 14.72 -18.99
N ALA A 171 -18.85 14.63 -19.42
CA ALA A 171 -17.90 15.73 -19.50
C ALA A 171 -17.02 15.65 -20.76
N PRO A 172 -17.58 15.86 -21.97
CA PRO A 172 -16.86 15.60 -23.23
C PRO A 172 -15.76 16.62 -23.58
N GLN A 173 -15.49 17.57 -22.70
CA GLN A 173 -14.43 18.58 -22.88
C GLN A 173 -13.27 18.40 -21.91
N GLU A 174 -13.37 17.42 -21.03
CA GLU A 174 -12.33 17.11 -20.06
C GLU A 174 -11.52 15.88 -20.53
N ASP A 175 -10.20 15.98 -20.39
CA ASP A 175 -9.27 14.91 -20.80
C ASP A 175 -8.81 14.07 -19.60
N TRP A 176 -9.14 14.48 -18.37
CA TRP A 176 -8.78 13.80 -17.14
C TRP A 176 -9.59 14.29 -15.95
N PHE A 177 -9.69 13.46 -14.91
CA PHE A 177 -10.39 13.76 -13.66
C PHE A 177 -9.51 13.50 -12.45
N GLY A 178 -9.70 14.30 -11.41
CA GLY A 178 -8.95 14.26 -10.17
C GLY A 178 -9.78 13.85 -8.96
N ASP A 179 -9.70 12.60 -8.53
CA ASP A 179 -10.45 12.06 -7.41
C ASP A 179 -9.63 12.05 -6.11
N VAL A 180 -10.27 12.33 -4.97
CA VAL A 180 -9.67 12.15 -3.65
C VAL A 180 -10.27 10.93 -2.96
N LEU A 181 -9.41 9.97 -2.62
CA LEU A 181 -9.77 8.70 -2.00
C LEU A 181 -9.40 8.70 -0.52
N ALA A 182 -10.38 8.52 0.36
CA ALA A 182 -10.17 8.31 1.80
C ALA A 182 -10.53 6.87 2.14
N THR A 183 -9.57 6.10 2.69
CA THR A 183 -9.68 4.65 2.79
C THR A 183 -9.33 4.15 4.20
N VAL A 184 -10.00 3.10 4.63
CA VAL A 184 -9.63 2.26 5.76
C VAL A 184 -9.64 0.80 5.32
N GLY A 185 -8.66 0.03 5.75
CA GLY A 185 -8.53 -1.37 5.34
C GLY A 185 -7.78 -2.22 6.33
N VAL A 186 -7.75 -3.50 6.02
CA VAL A 186 -7.03 -4.53 6.76
C VAL A 186 -5.95 -5.16 5.89
N VAL A 187 -4.88 -5.59 6.53
CA VAL A 187 -3.74 -6.29 5.93
C VAL A 187 -3.60 -7.62 6.65
N ILE A 188 -3.74 -8.72 5.96
CA ILE A 188 -3.74 -10.07 6.52
C ILE A 188 -2.54 -10.84 5.95
N PRO A 189 -1.45 -11.02 6.74
CA PRO A 189 -0.30 -11.81 6.30
C PRO A 189 -0.69 -13.27 6.04
N LEU A 190 -0.14 -13.84 4.99
CA LEU A 190 -0.40 -15.23 4.58
C LEU A 190 0.74 -16.14 5.04
N GLY A 191 0.37 -17.27 5.64
CA GLY A 191 1.34 -18.28 6.11
C GLY A 191 1.78 -18.07 7.56
N PRO A 192 2.69 -18.93 8.04
CA PRO A 192 3.20 -18.86 9.41
C PRO A 192 4.06 -17.61 9.64
N GLU A 193 4.09 -17.14 10.87
CA GLU A 193 4.99 -16.05 11.25
C GLU A 193 6.46 -16.46 11.04
N PRO A 194 7.33 -15.53 10.58
CA PRO A 194 8.76 -15.78 10.54
C PRO A 194 9.25 -16.16 11.94
N MET A 195 10.07 -17.21 12.02
CA MET A 195 10.69 -17.56 13.30
C MET A 195 11.69 -16.49 13.67
N ALA A 196 11.56 -15.96 14.90
CA ALA A 196 12.58 -15.03 15.40
C ALA A 196 13.97 -15.70 15.28
N PRO A 197 15.01 -14.95 14.90
CA PRO A 197 16.37 -15.45 14.88
C PRO A 197 16.69 -16.11 16.21
N VAL A 198 17.09 -17.37 16.20
CA VAL A 198 17.55 -18.05 17.41
C VAL A 198 18.78 -17.28 17.86
N ALA A 199 18.70 -16.65 19.03
CA ALA A 199 19.86 -16.00 19.60
C ALA A 199 21.01 -17.03 19.62
N PRO A 200 22.21 -16.67 19.14
CA PRO A 200 23.34 -17.59 19.19
C PRO A 200 23.47 -18.10 20.63
N ALA A 201 23.55 -19.42 20.76
CA ALA A 201 23.76 -20.03 22.07
C ALA A 201 24.95 -19.33 22.75
N PRO A 202 24.86 -19.01 24.05
CA PRO A 202 26.01 -18.45 24.76
C PRO A 202 27.21 -19.32 24.46
N VAL A 203 28.26 -18.74 23.90
CA VAL A 203 29.52 -19.44 23.68
C VAL A 203 30.00 -19.83 25.09
N ALA A 204 30.02 -21.13 25.33
CA ALA A 204 30.60 -21.59 26.60
C ALA A 204 32.03 -21.01 26.72
N PRO A 205 32.39 -20.45 27.87
CA PRO A 205 33.73 -19.95 28.06
C PRO A 205 34.72 -21.04 27.68
N SER A 206 35.72 -20.66 26.92
CA SER A 206 36.78 -21.61 26.55
C SER A 206 37.60 -21.92 27.78
N CYS A 207 38.23 -23.10 27.84
CA CYS A 207 39.10 -23.43 28.94
C CYS A 207 40.28 -22.44 29.08
N ALA A 208 40.55 -21.68 28.01
CA ALA A 208 41.55 -20.60 28.02
C ALA A 208 41.11 -19.35 28.81
N ASP A 209 39.78 -19.20 29.03
CA ASP A 209 39.18 -18.08 29.76
C ASP A 209 38.84 -18.45 31.21
N LEU A 210 39.06 -19.70 31.59
CA LEU A 210 38.80 -20.25 32.92
C LEU A 210 40.08 -20.53 33.65
N ASP A 211 40.14 -20.17 34.95
CA ASP A 211 41.18 -20.45 35.90
C ASP A 211 40.45 -20.78 37.21
N ASP A 212 40.15 -22.09 37.42
CA ASP A 212 39.24 -22.52 38.47
C ASP A 212 39.89 -22.55 39.86
N ASP A 213 41.23 -22.71 39.92
CA ASP A 213 41.99 -22.72 41.20
C ASP A 213 42.69 -21.36 41.48
N GLY A 214 42.70 -20.43 40.52
CA GLY A 214 43.16 -19.04 40.70
C GLY A 214 44.71 -18.91 40.78
N ASP A 215 45.42 -19.88 40.23
CA ASP A 215 46.87 -19.91 40.26
C ASP A 215 47.54 -19.06 39.15
N GLY A 216 46.72 -18.54 38.20
CA GLY A 216 47.12 -17.70 37.09
C GLY A 216 47.46 -18.48 35.83
N VAL A 217 47.21 -19.79 35.78
CA VAL A 217 47.31 -20.66 34.62
C VAL A 217 45.92 -21.03 34.19
N ASN A 218 45.56 -20.81 32.89
CA ASN A 218 44.21 -21.18 32.42
C ASN A 218 44.02 -22.67 32.39
N ASN A 219 42.78 -23.15 32.51
CA ASN A 219 42.40 -24.56 32.58
C ASN A 219 42.85 -25.40 31.36
N CYS A 220 43.23 -24.78 30.24
CA CYS A 220 43.76 -25.51 29.08
C CYS A 220 45.24 -25.85 29.23
N ASP A 221 46.00 -25.01 29.91
CA ASP A 221 47.47 -25.13 30.08
C ASP A 221 47.83 -25.68 31.45
N ASP A 222 46.90 -25.68 32.39
CA ASP A 222 47.06 -26.19 33.72
C ASP A 222 47.13 -27.72 33.74
N LYS A 223 48.14 -28.27 34.45
CA LYS A 223 48.34 -29.72 34.65
C LYS A 223 47.61 -30.25 35.86
N CYS A 224 47.15 -29.39 36.74
CA CYS A 224 46.41 -29.70 37.96
C CYS A 224 45.27 -28.71 38.15
N PRO A 225 44.18 -28.80 37.36
CA PRO A 225 43.12 -27.81 37.31
C PRO A 225 42.16 -27.80 38.51
N ASP A 226 42.52 -28.53 39.62
CA ASP A 226 41.74 -28.65 40.86
C ASP A 226 42.61 -28.21 42.07
#